data_954f6452d025bc1fed84ca348fa2aca9
#
_entry.id   954f6452d025bc1fed84ca348fa2aca9
#
_cell.length_a   1.000
_cell.length_b   1.000
_cell.length_c   1.000
_cell.angle_alpha   90.00
_cell.angle_beta   90.00
_cell.angle_gamma   90.00
#
_symmetry.space_group_name_H-M   'P 1'
#
loop_
_entity.id
_entity.type
_entity.pdbx_description
1 polymer ?
#
loop_
_entity_poly.entity_id
_entity_poly.type
_entity_poly.pdbx_seq_one_letter_code
_entity_poly.pdbx_strand_id
1 'polypeptide(L)'
;RAQQKVEARNFDIRKTLLKFDNVLNDQRQVIFGQRNNVINNDNVITLSDDFLNEIINNLNETKSKYLAKPNSSEFSNQFKSLFGKSFSQDEIEKVINLKNNDFENFIKQKFLEKRDERKKLIGEEKAKEIEKRIFLQVIDENWKMHIQYLEQLRQVIGLRSFGQRDPLVEYKKEAFILFENLLNKLKSDLVTLLINMKIVDSSEDENNFKHKQKDNFEKLSSKKIGRNEPCPCNSGKKFKHCHGSL
;
A
#
# COMPACT_ATOMS: atom_id res chain seq x y z
N ARG A 1 -50.21 19.78 -6.51
CA ARG A 1 -49.35 19.98 -7.72
C ARG A 1 -47.89 20.36 -7.39
N ALA A 2 -47.60 21.31 -6.46
CA ALA A 2 -46.22 21.68 -6.09
C ALA A 2 -45.49 20.51 -5.38
N GLN A 3 -46.14 19.91 -4.39
CA GLN A 3 -45.59 18.78 -3.63
C GLN A 3 -45.27 17.58 -4.53
N GLN A 4 -46.17 17.25 -5.46
CA GLN A 4 -45.93 16.15 -6.42
C GLN A 4 -44.69 16.39 -7.31
N LYS A 5 -44.44 17.64 -7.73
CA LYS A 5 -43.25 17.99 -8.51
C LYS A 5 -41.95 17.85 -7.66
N VAL A 6 -42.01 18.24 -6.38
CA VAL A 6 -40.89 18.11 -5.46
C VAL A 6 -40.59 16.62 -5.19
N GLU A 7 -41.63 15.81 -4.96
CA GLU A 7 -41.51 14.37 -4.74
C GLU A 7 -40.93 13.67 -5.96
N ALA A 8 -41.41 13.97 -7.18
CA ALA A 8 -40.87 13.44 -8.42
C ALA A 8 -39.39 13.79 -8.60
N ARG A 9 -39.03 15.08 -8.38
CA ARG A 9 -37.61 15.50 -8.45
C ARG A 9 -36.74 14.78 -7.44
N ASN A 10 -37.20 14.64 -6.19
CA ASN A 10 -36.46 13.92 -5.16
C ASN A 10 -36.32 12.43 -5.48
N PHE A 11 -37.31 11.83 -6.11
CA PHE A 11 -37.26 10.46 -6.60
C PHE A 11 -36.20 10.31 -7.70
N ASP A 12 -36.18 11.21 -8.68
CA ASP A 12 -35.18 11.17 -9.77
C ASP A 12 -33.76 11.38 -9.26
N ILE A 13 -33.56 12.27 -8.31
CA ILE A 13 -32.25 12.47 -7.65
C ILE A 13 -31.83 11.19 -6.97
N ARG A 14 -32.68 10.57 -6.14
CA ARG A 14 -32.36 9.31 -5.45
C ARG A 14 -32.06 8.18 -6.43
N LYS A 15 -32.85 8.05 -7.49
CA LYS A 15 -32.62 7.06 -8.55
C LYS A 15 -31.28 7.25 -9.25
N THR A 16 -30.88 8.51 -9.47
CA THR A 16 -29.56 8.81 -10.05
C THR A 16 -28.44 8.48 -9.09
N LEU A 17 -28.56 8.81 -7.80
CA LEU A 17 -27.58 8.47 -6.78
C LEU A 17 -27.35 6.96 -6.69
N LEU A 18 -28.45 6.17 -6.69
CA LEU A 18 -28.34 4.69 -6.68
C LEU A 18 -27.57 4.14 -7.87
N LYS A 19 -27.65 4.79 -9.05
CA LYS A 19 -26.88 4.33 -10.22
C LYS A 19 -25.37 4.52 -10.04
N PHE A 20 -24.94 5.56 -9.34
CA PHE A 20 -23.53 5.76 -8.97
C PHE A 20 -23.11 4.77 -7.89
N ASP A 21 -23.95 4.55 -6.87
CA ASP A 21 -23.66 3.64 -5.76
C ASP A 21 -23.57 2.18 -6.22
N ASN A 22 -24.32 1.78 -7.24
CA ASN A 22 -24.23 0.43 -7.83
C ASN A 22 -22.82 0.13 -8.36
N VAL A 23 -22.16 1.08 -9.02
CA VAL A 23 -20.78 0.91 -9.53
C VAL A 23 -19.82 0.61 -8.39
N LEU A 24 -19.92 1.37 -7.30
CA LEU A 24 -19.10 1.15 -6.10
C LEU A 24 -19.41 -0.21 -5.47
N ASN A 25 -20.69 -0.60 -5.42
CA ASN A 25 -21.10 -1.86 -4.81
C ASN A 25 -20.58 -3.08 -5.60
N ASP A 26 -20.60 -3.05 -6.93
CA ASP A 26 -20.05 -4.11 -7.77
C ASP A 26 -18.54 -4.28 -7.53
N GLN A 27 -17.80 -3.19 -7.47
CA GLN A 27 -16.36 -3.20 -7.16
C GLN A 27 -16.09 -3.69 -5.73
N ARG A 28 -16.94 -3.29 -4.76
CA ARG A 28 -16.85 -3.77 -3.38
C ARG A 28 -17.01 -5.28 -3.29
N GLN A 29 -17.94 -5.87 -4.02
CA GLN A 29 -18.13 -7.32 -4.01
C GLN A 29 -16.88 -8.07 -4.49
N VAL A 30 -16.19 -7.56 -5.52
CA VAL A 30 -14.94 -8.16 -6.02
C VAL A 30 -13.84 -8.08 -4.95
N ILE A 31 -13.62 -6.91 -4.35
CA ILE A 31 -12.58 -6.72 -3.33
C ILE A 31 -12.87 -7.54 -2.07
N PHE A 32 -14.11 -7.55 -1.60
CA PHE A 32 -14.48 -8.34 -0.42
C PHE A 32 -14.45 -9.84 -0.69
N GLY A 33 -14.73 -10.27 -1.94
CA GLY A 33 -14.52 -11.64 -2.38
C GLY A 33 -13.03 -12.04 -2.26
N GLN A 34 -12.13 -11.21 -2.77
CA GLN A 34 -10.67 -11.43 -2.63
C GLN A 34 -10.25 -11.43 -1.15
N ARG A 35 -10.73 -10.48 -0.36
CA ARG A 35 -10.45 -10.40 1.08
C ARG A 35 -10.91 -11.65 1.83
N ASN A 36 -12.10 -12.13 1.55
CA ASN A 36 -12.64 -13.37 2.14
C ASN A 36 -11.84 -14.59 1.71
N ASN A 37 -11.39 -14.66 0.46
CA ASN A 37 -10.50 -15.72 0.00
C ASN A 37 -9.18 -15.73 0.79
N VAL A 38 -8.59 -14.57 1.06
CA VAL A 38 -7.38 -14.46 1.89
C VAL A 38 -7.63 -14.89 3.34
N ILE A 39 -8.82 -14.57 3.91
CA ILE A 39 -9.17 -14.94 5.29
C ILE A 39 -9.40 -16.45 5.42
N ASN A 40 -10.16 -17.02 4.50
CA ASN A 40 -10.66 -18.39 4.61
C ASN A 40 -9.72 -19.45 4.04
N ASN A 41 -8.83 -19.07 3.13
CA ASN A 41 -7.90 -20.00 2.49
C ASN A 41 -6.51 -19.94 3.13
N ASP A 42 -5.95 -21.12 3.40
CA ASP A 42 -4.54 -21.25 3.82
C ASP A 42 -3.56 -21.03 2.64
N ASN A 43 -4.08 -20.79 1.45
CA ASN A 43 -3.30 -20.66 0.21
C ASN A 43 -2.87 -19.21 -0.11
N VAL A 44 -2.59 -18.42 0.92
CA VAL A 44 -2.06 -17.03 0.72
C VAL A 44 -0.75 -17.05 -0.06
N ILE A 45 0.04 -18.11 0.11
CA ILE A 45 1.32 -18.30 -0.58
C ILE A 45 1.12 -18.41 -2.09
N THR A 46 0.17 -19.23 -2.55
CA THR A 46 -0.12 -19.36 -3.99
C THR A 46 -0.64 -18.08 -4.61
N LEU A 47 -1.50 -17.34 -3.90
CA LEU A 47 -1.99 -16.04 -4.37
C LEU A 47 -0.86 -15.00 -4.51
N SER A 48 0.09 -14.98 -3.58
CA SER A 48 1.24 -14.06 -3.69
C SER A 48 2.20 -14.47 -4.81
N ASP A 49 2.34 -15.77 -5.09
CA ASP A 49 3.13 -16.28 -6.20
C ASP A 49 2.46 -15.97 -7.55
N ASP A 50 1.14 -16.05 -7.65
CA ASP A 50 0.38 -15.66 -8.84
C ASP A 50 0.54 -14.16 -9.12
N PHE A 51 0.44 -13.32 -8.10
CA PHE A 51 0.66 -11.88 -8.24
C PHE A 51 2.10 -11.54 -8.66
N LEU A 52 3.09 -12.25 -8.10
CA LEU A 52 4.47 -12.11 -8.53
C LEU A 52 4.63 -12.46 -10.02
N ASN A 53 4.04 -13.57 -10.48
CA ASN A 53 4.08 -13.99 -11.88
C ASN A 53 3.47 -12.92 -12.82
N GLU A 54 2.31 -12.35 -12.46
CA GLU A 54 1.70 -11.29 -13.25
C GLU A 54 2.59 -10.03 -13.32
N ILE A 55 3.23 -9.64 -12.21
CA ILE A 55 4.15 -8.49 -12.19
C ILE A 55 5.37 -8.76 -13.07
N ILE A 56 5.94 -9.97 -13.00
CA ILE A 56 7.07 -10.37 -13.84
C ILE A 56 6.69 -10.30 -15.32
N ASN A 57 5.49 -10.79 -15.70
CA ASN A 57 5.01 -10.72 -17.08
C ASN A 57 4.88 -9.27 -17.55
N ASN A 58 4.29 -8.39 -16.74
CA ASN A 58 4.18 -6.95 -17.05
C ASN A 58 5.56 -6.29 -17.20
N LEU A 59 6.52 -6.66 -16.35
CA LEU A 59 7.90 -6.18 -16.44
C LEU A 59 8.61 -6.68 -17.70
N ASN A 60 8.40 -7.94 -18.10
CA ASN A 60 8.93 -8.51 -19.34
C ASN A 60 8.40 -7.79 -20.59
N GLU A 61 7.09 -7.49 -20.61
CA GLU A 61 6.51 -6.69 -21.70
C GLU A 61 7.11 -5.29 -21.75
N THR A 62 7.25 -4.64 -20.60
CA THR A 62 7.86 -3.32 -20.50
C THR A 62 9.31 -3.39 -20.95
N LYS A 63 10.09 -4.36 -20.47
CA LYS A 63 11.47 -4.59 -20.85
C LYS A 63 11.61 -4.78 -22.36
N SER A 64 10.74 -5.57 -22.98
CA SER A 64 10.76 -5.80 -24.44
C SER A 64 10.52 -4.52 -25.23
N LYS A 65 9.63 -3.65 -24.75
CA LYS A 65 9.37 -2.32 -25.35
C LYS A 65 10.59 -1.38 -25.23
N TYR A 66 11.37 -1.50 -24.14
CA TYR A 66 12.55 -0.66 -23.88
C TYR A 66 13.81 -1.13 -24.60
N LEU A 67 14.00 -2.44 -24.76
CA LEU A 67 15.09 -2.98 -25.58
C LEU A 67 15.01 -2.54 -27.06
N ALA A 68 13.81 -2.16 -27.51
CA ALA A 68 13.58 -1.60 -28.84
C ALA A 68 13.89 -0.08 -28.97
N LYS A 69 14.14 0.62 -27.83
CA LYS A 69 14.42 2.08 -27.80
C LYS A 69 15.65 2.37 -26.93
N PRO A 70 16.55 3.30 -27.33
CA PRO A 70 17.81 3.55 -26.61
C PRO A 70 17.71 4.24 -25.25
N ASN A 71 16.53 4.54 -24.74
CA ASN A 71 16.31 5.19 -23.42
C ASN A 71 15.74 4.21 -22.41
N SER A 72 16.61 3.35 -21.84
CA SER A 72 16.27 2.32 -20.86
C SER A 72 15.99 2.82 -19.43
N SER A 73 15.97 4.13 -19.18
CA SER A 73 15.84 4.68 -17.83
C SER A 73 14.49 4.38 -17.15
N GLU A 74 13.39 4.29 -17.92
CA GLU A 74 12.06 4.03 -17.36
C GLU A 74 11.93 2.62 -16.80
N PHE A 75 12.39 1.60 -17.50
CA PHE A 75 12.40 0.23 -16.97
C PHE A 75 13.24 0.13 -15.70
N SER A 76 14.44 0.70 -15.70
CA SER A 76 15.31 0.75 -14.53
C SER A 76 14.63 1.44 -13.34
N ASN A 77 13.94 2.55 -13.57
CA ASN A 77 13.21 3.28 -12.55
C ASN A 77 12.01 2.48 -12.01
N GLN A 78 11.24 1.83 -12.89
CA GLN A 78 10.14 0.97 -12.51
C GLN A 78 10.62 -0.24 -11.71
N PHE A 79 11.69 -0.90 -12.15
CA PHE A 79 12.30 -2.01 -11.42
C PHE A 79 12.82 -1.57 -10.05
N LYS A 80 13.50 -0.44 -9.96
CA LYS A 80 13.99 0.13 -8.69
C LYS A 80 12.86 0.51 -7.75
N SER A 81 11.74 1.01 -8.25
CA SER A 81 10.59 1.34 -7.39
C SER A 81 9.95 0.11 -6.75
N LEU A 82 9.91 -1.02 -7.46
CA LEU A 82 9.33 -2.27 -6.98
C LEU A 82 10.30 -3.04 -6.06
N PHE A 83 11.56 -3.16 -6.48
CA PHE A 83 12.49 -4.12 -5.88
C PHE A 83 13.77 -3.48 -5.32
N GLY A 84 13.98 -2.19 -5.51
CA GLY A 84 15.26 -1.53 -5.26
C GLY A 84 15.83 -1.60 -3.84
N LYS A 85 15.00 -1.92 -2.84
CA LYS A 85 15.46 -2.12 -1.46
C LYS A 85 16.06 -3.49 -1.21
N SER A 86 15.74 -4.47 -2.04
CA SER A 86 16.16 -5.87 -1.90
C SER A 86 17.26 -6.29 -2.85
N PHE A 87 17.59 -5.44 -3.83
CA PHE A 87 18.63 -5.69 -4.82
C PHE A 87 19.73 -4.64 -4.71
N SER A 88 20.99 -5.10 -4.84
CA SER A 88 22.14 -4.20 -4.95
C SER A 88 22.16 -3.51 -6.32
N GLN A 89 22.90 -2.40 -6.45
CA GLN A 89 23.03 -1.69 -7.73
C GLN A 89 23.58 -2.59 -8.82
N ASP A 90 24.57 -3.45 -8.49
CA ASP A 90 25.21 -4.39 -9.42
C ASP A 90 24.21 -5.50 -9.86
N GLU A 91 23.35 -5.96 -8.96
CA GLU A 91 22.30 -6.93 -9.30
C GLU A 91 21.26 -6.30 -10.25
N ILE A 92 20.90 -5.05 -10.03
CA ILE A 92 19.94 -4.32 -10.88
C ILE A 92 20.49 -4.19 -12.31
N GLU A 93 21.76 -3.84 -12.46
CA GLU A 93 22.40 -3.73 -13.78
C GLU A 93 22.50 -5.07 -14.51
N LYS A 94 22.81 -6.15 -13.77
CA LYS A 94 22.78 -7.50 -14.31
C LYS A 94 21.40 -7.92 -14.79
N VAL A 95 20.37 -7.68 -13.95
CA VAL A 95 18.97 -8.05 -14.21
C VAL A 95 18.42 -7.36 -15.45
N ILE A 96 18.79 -6.09 -15.69
CA ILE A 96 18.37 -5.33 -16.89
C ILE A 96 18.86 -6.03 -18.17
N ASN A 97 20.04 -6.63 -18.13
CA ASN A 97 20.68 -7.27 -19.30
C ASN A 97 20.34 -8.75 -19.47
N LEU A 98 19.65 -9.40 -18.53
CA LEU A 98 19.26 -10.82 -18.63
C LEU A 98 18.22 -11.04 -19.73
N LYS A 99 18.20 -12.25 -20.33
CA LYS A 99 17.09 -12.70 -21.19
C LYS A 99 15.82 -12.90 -20.35
N ASN A 100 14.65 -12.86 -21.01
CA ASN A 100 13.37 -12.89 -20.30
C ASN A 100 13.22 -14.09 -19.35
N ASN A 101 13.59 -15.29 -19.77
CA ASN A 101 13.48 -16.50 -18.90
C ASN A 101 14.43 -16.44 -17.70
N ASP A 102 15.67 -15.97 -17.91
CA ASP A 102 16.66 -15.83 -16.84
C ASP A 102 16.25 -14.71 -15.86
N PHE A 103 15.63 -13.64 -16.39
CA PHE A 103 15.06 -12.54 -15.63
C PHE A 103 13.94 -13.04 -14.70
N GLU A 104 12.99 -13.82 -15.24
CA GLU A 104 11.92 -14.42 -14.43
C GLU A 104 12.46 -15.29 -13.30
N ASN A 105 13.35 -16.23 -13.67
CA ASN A 105 13.91 -17.17 -12.69
C ASN A 105 14.67 -16.44 -11.59
N PHE A 106 15.42 -15.41 -11.93
CA PHE A 106 16.19 -14.63 -10.97
C PHE A 106 15.28 -13.92 -9.95
N ILE A 107 14.19 -13.27 -10.41
CA ILE A 107 13.26 -12.60 -9.49
C ILE A 107 12.51 -13.60 -8.62
N LYS A 108 12.02 -14.71 -9.21
CA LYS A 108 11.34 -15.78 -8.47
C LYS A 108 12.25 -16.39 -7.40
N GLN A 109 13.49 -16.68 -7.76
CA GLN A 109 14.46 -17.21 -6.81
C GLN A 109 14.71 -16.23 -5.65
N LYS A 110 14.91 -14.94 -5.95
CA LYS A 110 15.13 -13.92 -4.92
C LYS A 110 13.93 -13.77 -3.98
N PHE A 111 12.72 -13.84 -4.52
CA PHE A 111 11.49 -13.80 -3.73
C PHE A 111 11.36 -15.00 -2.81
N LEU A 112 11.66 -16.20 -3.30
CA LEU A 112 11.67 -17.43 -2.51
C LEU A 112 12.75 -17.40 -1.43
N GLU A 113 13.97 -16.95 -1.75
CA GLU A 113 15.05 -16.76 -0.77
C GLU A 113 14.60 -15.87 0.39
N LYS A 114 13.97 -14.74 0.09
CA LYS A 114 13.43 -13.82 1.11
C LYS A 114 12.31 -14.44 1.94
N ARG A 115 11.45 -15.25 1.33
CA ARG A 115 10.42 -16.02 2.04
C ARG A 115 11.03 -17.06 2.96
N ASP A 116 12.05 -17.80 2.50
CA ASP A 116 12.72 -18.83 3.29
C ASP A 116 13.56 -18.23 4.43
N GLU A 117 14.20 -17.08 4.23
CA GLU A 117 14.82 -16.30 5.30
C GLU A 117 13.83 -16.01 6.42
N ARG A 118 12.60 -15.51 6.06
CA ARG A 118 11.53 -15.24 7.04
C ARG A 118 11.08 -16.50 7.77
N LYS A 119 10.86 -17.61 7.03
CA LYS A 119 10.46 -18.89 7.64
C LYS A 119 11.50 -19.41 8.64
N LYS A 120 12.79 -19.25 8.34
CA LYS A 120 13.89 -19.66 9.24
C LYS A 120 13.95 -18.81 10.50
N LEU A 121 13.65 -17.49 10.40
CA LEU A 121 13.74 -16.57 11.54
C LEU A 121 12.57 -16.71 12.52
N ILE A 122 11.34 -16.86 12.02
CA ILE A 122 10.12 -16.80 12.86
C ILE A 122 9.29 -18.09 12.87
N GLY A 123 9.66 -19.07 12.08
CA GLY A 123 8.89 -20.30 11.88
C GLY A 123 7.83 -20.17 10.79
N GLU A 124 7.41 -21.32 10.24
CA GLU A 124 6.55 -21.36 9.05
C GLU A 124 5.14 -20.79 9.32
N GLU A 125 4.53 -21.17 10.46
CA GLU A 125 3.18 -20.73 10.81
C GLU A 125 3.09 -19.21 10.99
N LYS A 126 4.04 -18.64 11.74
CA LYS A 126 4.10 -17.18 11.96
C LYS A 126 4.41 -16.44 10.65
N ALA A 127 5.26 -16.99 9.79
CA ALA A 127 5.56 -16.39 8.49
C ALA A 127 4.31 -16.33 7.61
N LYS A 128 3.49 -17.38 7.55
CA LYS A 128 2.20 -17.41 6.85
C LYS A 128 1.21 -16.38 7.43
N GLU A 129 1.11 -16.31 8.77
CA GLU A 129 0.23 -15.35 9.43
C GLU A 129 0.61 -13.90 9.12
N ILE A 130 1.89 -13.58 9.13
CA ILE A 130 2.39 -12.25 8.78
C ILE A 130 2.10 -11.94 7.30
N GLU A 131 2.35 -12.87 6.38
CA GLU A 131 2.05 -12.70 4.96
C GLU A 131 0.55 -12.46 4.74
N LYS A 132 -0.31 -13.22 5.43
CA LYS A 132 -1.77 -13.03 5.44
C LYS A 132 -2.18 -11.64 5.96
N ARG A 133 -1.58 -11.20 7.06
CA ARG A 133 -1.85 -9.88 7.64
C ARG A 133 -1.44 -8.74 6.71
N ILE A 134 -0.28 -8.84 6.07
CA ILE A 134 0.18 -7.86 5.08
C ILE A 134 -0.79 -7.82 3.90
N PHE A 135 -1.23 -8.98 3.41
CA PHE A 135 -2.18 -9.06 2.30
C PHE A 135 -3.47 -8.29 2.62
N LEU A 136 -4.05 -8.55 3.80
CA LEU A 136 -5.26 -7.87 4.26
C LEU A 136 -5.05 -6.36 4.43
N GLN A 137 -3.93 -5.96 5.00
CA GLN A 137 -3.58 -4.54 5.16
C GLN A 137 -3.47 -3.84 3.80
N VAL A 138 -2.80 -4.43 2.83
CA VAL A 138 -2.66 -3.87 1.48
C VAL A 138 -4.01 -3.72 0.79
N ILE A 139 -4.89 -4.73 0.91
CA ILE A 139 -6.26 -4.64 0.40
C ILE A 139 -7.01 -3.46 1.04
N ASP A 140 -7.01 -3.39 2.37
CA ASP A 140 -7.78 -2.41 3.12
C ASP A 140 -7.30 -0.97 2.84
N GLU A 141 -5.98 -0.73 2.77
CA GLU A 141 -5.39 0.58 2.46
C GLU A 141 -5.70 1.03 1.03
N ASN A 142 -5.50 0.15 0.05
CA ASN A 142 -5.76 0.47 -1.35
C ASN A 142 -7.25 0.68 -1.61
N TRP A 143 -8.14 -0.13 -1.00
CA TRP A 143 -9.57 0.03 -1.10
C TRP A 143 -10.05 1.35 -0.49
N LYS A 144 -9.52 1.74 0.67
CA LYS A 144 -9.82 3.02 1.31
C LYS A 144 -9.48 4.20 0.40
N MET A 145 -8.30 4.20 -0.22
CA MET A 145 -7.89 5.24 -1.17
C MET A 145 -8.80 5.28 -2.40
N HIS A 146 -9.17 4.11 -2.92
CA HIS A 146 -10.04 4.00 -4.08
C HIS A 146 -11.44 4.61 -3.83
N ILE A 147 -12.04 4.34 -2.67
CA ILE A 147 -13.33 4.98 -2.29
C ILE A 147 -13.19 6.50 -2.29
N GLN A 148 -12.08 7.03 -1.78
CA GLN A 148 -11.84 8.48 -1.77
C GLN A 148 -11.73 9.04 -3.19
N TYR A 149 -11.04 8.34 -4.11
CA TYR A 149 -10.96 8.75 -5.52
C TYR A 149 -12.32 8.72 -6.21
N LEU A 150 -13.14 7.68 -5.97
CA LEU A 150 -14.48 7.60 -6.53
C LEU A 150 -15.40 8.71 -6.00
N GLU A 151 -15.28 9.07 -4.73
CA GLU A 151 -16.06 10.18 -4.16
C GLU A 151 -15.62 11.51 -4.77
N GLN A 152 -14.34 11.77 -4.95
CA GLN A 152 -13.83 12.95 -5.65
C GLN A 152 -14.32 13.00 -7.11
N LEU A 153 -14.24 11.86 -7.81
CA LEU A 153 -14.75 11.76 -9.18
C LEU A 153 -16.24 12.09 -9.25
N ARG A 154 -17.03 11.55 -8.31
CA ARG A 154 -18.48 11.81 -8.23
C ARG A 154 -18.82 13.29 -8.07
N GLN A 155 -18.00 14.04 -7.30
CA GLN A 155 -18.23 15.48 -7.11
C GLN A 155 -17.99 16.30 -8.37
N VAL A 156 -17.02 15.90 -9.22
CA VAL A 156 -16.61 16.66 -10.40
C VAL A 156 -17.25 16.19 -11.70
N ILE A 157 -17.74 14.94 -11.75
CA ILE A 157 -18.23 14.32 -12.98
C ILE A 157 -19.43 15.06 -13.60
N GLY A 158 -20.23 15.73 -12.77
CA GLY A 158 -21.35 16.55 -13.20
C GLY A 158 -20.96 17.66 -14.18
N LEU A 159 -19.72 18.16 -14.10
CA LEU A 159 -19.20 19.19 -15.00
C LEU A 159 -19.04 18.68 -16.46
N ARG A 160 -18.98 17.37 -16.67
CA ARG A 160 -18.90 16.77 -18.01
C ARG A 160 -20.18 16.99 -18.83
N SER A 161 -21.31 17.29 -18.17
CA SER A 161 -22.55 17.64 -18.86
C SER A 161 -22.44 18.90 -19.72
N PHE A 162 -21.58 19.85 -19.38
CA PHE A 162 -21.30 21.03 -20.21
C PHE A 162 -20.68 20.66 -21.57
N GLY A 163 -19.98 19.52 -21.65
CA GLY A 163 -19.45 18.95 -22.90
C GLY A 163 -20.42 18.01 -23.62
N GLN A 164 -21.72 18.06 -23.34
CA GLN A 164 -22.78 17.21 -23.91
C GLN A 164 -22.53 15.70 -23.67
N ARG A 165 -21.80 15.34 -22.62
CA ARG A 165 -21.55 13.96 -22.23
C ARG A 165 -22.46 13.58 -21.07
N ASP A 166 -22.96 12.34 -21.07
CA ASP A 166 -23.73 11.81 -19.94
C ASP A 166 -22.79 11.57 -18.75
N PRO A 167 -22.97 12.29 -17.62
CA PRO A 167 -22.12 12.14 -16.45
C PRO A 167 -22.06 10.70 -15.90
N LEU A 168 -23.15 9.94 -15.99
CA LEU A 168 -23.19 8.57 -15.50
C LEU A 168 -22.34 7.63 -16.36
N VAL A 169 -22.37 7.82 -17.67
CA VAL A 169 -21.57 7.01 -18.61
C VAL A 169 -20.08 7.30 -18.42
N GLU A 170 -19.73 8.59 -18.31
CA GLU A 170 -18.34 9.00 -18.06
C GLU A 170 -17.85 8.50 -16.69
N TYR A 171 -18.68 8.60 -15.64
CA TYR A 171 -18.36 8.06 -14.33
C TYR A 171 -18.06 6.57 -14.38
N LYS A 172 -18.90 5.78 -15.03
CA LYS A 172 -18.68 4.33 -15.16
C LYS A 172 -17.36 4.00 -15.84
N LYS A 173 -17.02 4.73 -16.92
CA LYS A 173 -15.75 4.53 -17.65
C LYS A 173 -14.53 4.86 -16.77
N GLU A 174 -14.56 6.04 -16.13
CA GLU A 174 -13.45 6.46 -15.28
C GLU A 174 -13.32 5.59 -14.02
N ALA A 175 -14.44 5.20 -13.39
CA ALA A 175 -14.46 4.31 -12.26
C ALA A 175 -13.92 2.91 -12.60
N PHE A 176 -14.16 2.41 -13.82
CA PHE A 176 -13.59 1.15 -14.29
C PHE A 176 -12.06 1.25 -14.42
N ILE A 177 -11.56 2.30 -15.06
CA ILE A 177 -10.11 2.53 -15.20
C ILE A 177 -9.43 2.67 -13.83
N LEU A 178 -10.06 3.41 -12.90
CA LEU A 178 -9.56 3.56 -11.53
C LEU A 178 -9.53 2.21 -10.80
N PHE A 179 -10.50 1.33 -11.05
CA PHE A 179 -10.56 0.01 -10.44
C PHE A 179 -9.50 -0.95 -11.01
N GLU A 180 -9.25 -0.93 -12.31
CA GLU A 180 -8.13 -1.68 -12.90
C GLU A 180 -6.78 -1.21 -12.33
N ASN A 181 -6.60 0.10 -12.18
CA ASN A 181 -5.40 0.67 -11.57
C ASN A 181 -5.26 0.24 -10.10
N LEU A 182 -6.37 0.19 -9.34
CA LEU A 182 -6.41 -0.33 -7.98
C LEU A 182 -5.89 -1.78 -7.92
N LEU A 183 -6.43 -2.67 -8.77
CA LEU A 183 -6.05 -4.08 -8.79
C LEU A 183 -4.55 -4.26 -9.13
N ASN A 184 -4.06 -3.53 -10.11
CA ASN A 184 -2.65 -3.56 -10.49
C ASN A 184 -1.74 -3.01 -9.38
N LYS A 185 -2.15 -1.91 -8.74
CA LYS A 185 -1.43 -1.32 -7.62
C LYS A 185 -1.39 -2.25 -6.42
N LEU A 186 -2.52 -2.90 -6.08
CA LEU A 186 -2.60 -3.86 -4.99
C LEU A 186 -1.58 -5.00 -5.16
N LYS A 187 -1.48 -5.57 -6.37
CA LYS A 187 -0.50 -6.61 -6.68
C LYS A 187 0.93 -6.09 -6.51
N SER A 188 1.22 -4.91 -7.05
CA SER A 188 2.53 -4.27 -6.94
C SER A 188 2.92 -3.96 -5.50
N ASP A 189 2.03 -3.36 -4.72
CA ASP A 189 2.27 -3.00 -3.32
C ASP A 189 2.54 -4.26 -2.49
N LEU A 190 1.74 -5.33 -2.70
CA LEU A 190 1.91 -6.60 -1.99
C LEU A 190 3.28 -7.22 -2.25
N VAL A 191 3.65 -7.39 -3.52
CA VAL A 191 4.93 -8.01 -3.89
C VAL A 191 6.10 -7.14 -3.42
N THR A 192 5.99 -5.82 -3.55
CA THR A 192 6.99 -4.87 -3.06
C THR A 192 7.19 -5.00 -1.54
N LEU A 193 6.11 -5.09 -0.76
CA LEU A 193 6.19 -5.26 0.68
C LEU A 193 6.80 -6.61 1.04
N LEU A 194 6.34 -7.71 0.40
CA LEU A 194 6.82 -9.06 0.71
C LEU A 194 8.30 -9.25 0.38
N ILE A 195 8.81 -8.66 -0.70
CA ILE A 195 10.23 -8.80 -1.07
C ILE A 195 11.14 -7.90 -0.25
N ASN A 196 10.65 -6.71 0.14
CA ASN A 196 11.46 -5.70 0.84
C ASN A 196 11.34 -5.78 2.37
N MET A 197 10.42 -6.59 2.91
CA MET A 197 10.21 -6.73 4.33
C MET A 197 11.41 -7.38 5.01
N LYS A 198 11.94 -6.71 6.04
CA LYS A 198 12.95 -7.24 6.96
C LYS A 198 12.29 -7.49 8.31
N ILE A 199 12.52 -8.66 8.89
CA ILE A 199 12.13 -8.93 10.26
C ILE A 199 13.25 -8.42 11.14
N VAL A 200 12.94 -7.48 12.00
CA VAL A 200 13.82 -6.98 13.05
C VAL A 200 13.39 -7.67 14.34
N ASP A 201 14.31 -8.36 15.00
CA ASP A 201 14.04 -8.95 16.31
C ASP A 201 13.87 -7.81 17.32
N SER A 202 12.66 -7.65 17.83
CA SER A 202 12.31 -6.58 18.79
C SER A 202 13.07 -6.69 20.12
N SER A 203 13.75 -7.82 20.36
CA SER A 203 14.60 -8.03 21.55
C SER A 203 15.82 -7.11 21.60
N GLU A 204 16.38 -6.70 20.45
CA GLU A 204 17.50 -5.76 20.40
C GLU A 204 17.03 -4.29 20.46
N ASP A 205 15.87 -3.97 19.87
CA ASP A 205 15.35 -2.60 19.88
C ASP A 205 14.75 -2.22 21.23
N GLU A 206 14.09 -3.13 21.97
CA GLU A 206 13.64 -2.83 23.34
C GLU A 206 14.80 -2.56 24.28
N ASN A 207 15.92 -3.25 24.14
CA ASN A 207 17.11 -2.97 24.94
C ASN A 207 17.77 -1.66 24.53
N ASN A 208 17.84 -1.34 23.25
CA ASN A 208 18.36 -0.06 22.78
C ASN A 208 17.45 1.14 23.15
N PHE A 209 16.10 0.95 23.13
CA PHE A 209 15.17 1.97 23.60
C PHE A 209 15.24 2.18 25.12
N LYS A 210 15.36 1.08 25.88
CA LYS A 210 15.55 1.14 27.36
C LYS A 210 16.90 1.72 27.76
N HIS A 211 17.99 1.42 27.01
CA HIS A 211 19.29 2.03 27.22
C HIS A 211 19.30 3.52 26.87
N LYS A 212 18.74 3.92 25.72
CA LYS A 212 18.64 5.35 25.35
C LYS A 212 17.74 6.14 26.29
N GLN A 213 16.69 5.56 26.86
CA GLN A 213 15.89 6.22 27.87
C GLN A 213 16.62 6.30 29.22
N LYS A 214 17.36 5.27 29.65
CA LYS A 214 18.19 5.32 30.86
C LYS A 214 19.31 6.33 30.75
N ASP A 215 20.07 6.34 29.64
CA ASP A 215 21.17 7.30 29.42
C ASP A 215 20.69 8.75 29.38
N ASN A 216 19.48 8.98 28.82
CA ASN A 216 18.86 10.31 28.87
C ASN A 216 18.35 10.68 30.27
N PHE A 217 17.85 9.70 31.03
CA PHE A 217 17.38 9.93 32.39
C PHE A 217 18.52 10.16 33.37
N GLU A 218 19.64 9.44 33.24
CA GLU A 218 20.86 9.67 34.07
C GLU A 218 21.58 10.97 33.76
N LYS A 219 21.61 11.40 32.47
CA LYS A 219 22.14 12.72 32.09
C LYS A 219 21.26 13.89 32.56
N LEU A 220 19.97 13.65 32.75
CA LEU A 220 19.01 14.64 33.26
C LEU A 220 18.98 14.71 34.78
N SER A 221 19.25 13.61 35.48
CA SER A 221 19.29 13.59 36.97
C SER A 221 20.54 14.20 37.55
N SER A 222 21.62 14.37 36.75
CA SER A 222 22.86 14.98 37.20
C SER A 222 22.88 16.53 37.14
N LYS A 223 21.91 17.16 36.42
CA LYS A 223 21.76 18.63 36.40
C LYS A 223 20.66 19.07 37.39
N LYS A 224 21.03 19.87 38.39
CA LYS A 224 20.03 20.55 39.24
C LYS A 224 19.30 21.58 38.38
N ILE A 225 18.08 21.21 37.94
CA ILE A 225 17.22 22.05 37.09
C ILE A 225 16.48 23.03 38.00
N GLY A 226 16.60 24.32 37.68
CA GLY A 226 15.92 25.39 38.42
C GLY A 226 14.39 25.29 38.27
N ARG A 227 13.67 25.61 39.33
CA ARG A 227 12.19 25.48 39.40
C ARG A 227 11.45 26.25 38.29
N ASN A 228 12.04 27.32 37.77
CA ASN A 228 11.47 28.17 36.71
C ASN A 228 12.01 27.89 35.32
N GLU A 229 12.95 26.96 35.16
CA GLU A 229 13.53 26.59 33.88
C GLU A 229 12.53 25.73 33.04
N PRO A 230 12.67 25.74 31.70
CA PRO A 230 11.85 24.88 30.85
C PRO A 230 12.06 23.41 31.20
N CYS A 231 10.97 22.63 31.23
CA CYS A 231 11.05 21.22 31.59
C CYS A 231 11.82 20.44 30.52
N PRO A 232 12.78 19.58 30.87
CA PRO A 232 13.61 18.84 29.93
C PRO A 232 12.83 17.78 29.11
N CYS A 233 11.57 17.52 29.46
CA CYS A 233 10.70 16.64 28.68
C CYS A 233 10.14 17.28 27.40
N ASN A 234 10.56 18.50 27.06
CA ASN A 234 10.13 19.25 25.86
C ASN A 234 8.60 19.55 25.80
N SER A 235 7.91 19.52 26.94
CA SER A 235 6.49 19.83 27.04
C SER A 235 6.14 21.31 26.89
N GLY A 236 7.15 22.20 26.75
CA GLY A 236 6.97 23.64 26.72
C GLY A 236 6.58 24.29 28.07
N LYS A 237 6.39 23.49 29.11
CA LYS A 237 6.05 23.96 30.46
C LYS A 237 7.29 24.15 31.32
N LYS A 238 7.21 25.07 32.32
CA LYS A 238 8.25 25.23 33.34
C LYS A 238 8.34 23.99 34.22
N PHE A 239 9.55 23.64 34.73
CA PHE A 239 9.78 22.42 35.52
C PHE A 239 8.80 22.28 36.70
N LYS A 240 8.47 23.35 37.42
CA LYS A 240 7.52 23.38 38.52
C LYS A 240 6.06 23.05 38.15
N HIS A 241 5.70 23.16 36.86
CA HIS A 241 4.37 22.88 36.35
C HIS A 241 4.31 21.58 35.52
N CYS A 242 5.39 20.78 35.57
CA CYS A 242 5.50 19.50 34.88
C CYS A 242 6.10 18.44 35.82
N HIS A 243 7.35 18.07 35.68
CA HIS A 243 8.01 17.03 36.49
C HIS A 243 8.47 17.49 37.87
N GLY A 244 8.43 18.78 38.16
CA GLY A 244 8.73 19.37 39.47
C GLY A 244 7.50 19.82 40.28
N SER A 245 6.30 19.40 39.89
CA SER A 245 5.09 19.57 40.69
C SER A 245 5.07 18.45 41.73
N LEU A 246 5.19 18.81 43.00
CA LEU A 246 4.90 17.97 44.15
C LEU A 246 3.40 17.81 44.28
#